data_4a1de905c863def30ef6a25a8e41607c
#
_entry.id   4a1de905c863def30ef6a25a8e41607c
#
_cell.length_a   1.000
_cell.length_b   1.000
_cell.length_c   1.000
_cell.angle_alpha   90.00
_cell.angle_beta   90.00
_cell.angle_gamma   90.00
#
_symmetry.space_group_name_H-M   'P 1'
#
loop_
_entity.id
_entity.type
_entity.pdbx_description
1 polymer ?
#
loop_
_entity_poly.entity_id
_entity_poly.type
_entity_poly.pdbx_seq_one_letter_code
_entity_poly.pdbx_strand_id
1 'polypeptide(L)'
;KTFGCESGEPTFRYSLIDGVNDPDGPYLVNPTVVDARTEITTKLLADKGYSVMVQDDDEEEEETYFARDFEKKFFSDETNMMLVKTFMDNAMRDPITGEVGKGIVFCVSRKHAAKITQLLNVYADKMFPEMYYSDFAMQITSDIQGAQDYTINFQNNNLSGNTKFLEGYKSSKTRICVTVGMMTTGYDCEDILNIGLFRPIFSPTDFIQIKGRGTRTFTFNYKTRANGGWEEHSYPKTNFKLFDFFGNCEYFEEKYDYDEVIKLPQISASG
;
A
#
# COMPACT_ATOMS: atom_id res chain seq x y z
N LYS A 1 8.81 34.04 14.89
CA LYS A 1 7.41 33.53 14.95
C LYS A 1 6.68 34.00 13.70
N THR A 2 6.84 33.27 12.59
CA THR A 2 6.33 33.72 11.28
C THR A 2 4.80 33.50 11.14
N PHE A 3 4.21 32.63 11.95
CA PHE A 3 2.79 32.22 11.84
C PHE A 3 2.00 32.35 13.16
N GLY A 4 2.52 33.06 14.16
CA GLY A 4 1.80 33.30 15.42
C GLY A 4 1.67 32.08 16.35
N CYS A 5 2.28 30.92 15.97
CA CYS A 5 2.24 29.72 16.80
C CYS A 5 3.18 29.82 18.00
N GLU A 6 2.76 29.37 19.16
CA GLU A 6 3.64 29.06 20.28
C GLU A 6 4.43 27.77 20.01
N SER A 7 5.57 27.58 20.67
CA SER A 7 6.41 26.41 20.45
C SER A 7 5.63 25.12 20.81
N GLY A 8 5.40 24.27 19.83
CA GLY A 8 4.74 22.98 20.00
C GLY A 8 3.23 22.93 19.70
N GLU A 9 2.58 24.10 19.49
CA GLU A 9 1.16 24.09 19.12
C GLU A 9 0.92 24.77 17.76
N PRO A 10 0.32 24.05 16.76
CA PRO A 10 -0.02 24.64 15.48
C PRO A 10 -1.20 25.60 15.63
N THR A 11 -1.25 26.66 14.80
CA THR A 11 -2.36 27.63 14.75
C THR A 11 -3.68 26.97 14.36
N PHE A 12 -3.61 25.87 13.60
CA PHE A 12 -4.74 25.07 13.16
C PHE A 12 -4.30 23.60 13.03
N ARG A 13 -5.14 22.69 13.50
CA ARG A 13 -4.92 21.25 13.40
C ARG A 13 -6.17 20.61 12.78
N TYR A 14 -5.97 19.88 11.70
CA TYR A 14 -7.01 19.08 11.05
C TYR A 14 -6.49 17.66 10.92
N SER A 15 -7.02 16.76 11.74
CA SER A 15 -6.56 15.38 11.81
C SER A 15 -7.27 14.49 10.77
N LEU A 16 -6.80 13.25 10.61
CA LEU A 16 -7.50 12.24 9.81
C LEU A 16 -8.95 12.06 10.29
N ILE A 17 -9.14 12.00 11.61
CA ILE A 17 -10.47 11.83 12.25
C ILE A 17 -11.37 13.01 11.90
N ASP A 18 -10.83 14.24 11.92
CA ASP A 18 -11.58 15.42 11.54
C ASP A 18 -12.03 15.35 10.08
N GLY A 19 -11.13 14.92 9.17
CA GLY A 19 -11.45 14.79 7.75
C GLY A 19 -12.44 13.67 7.41
N VAL A 20 -12.47 12.61 8.22
CA VAL A 20 -13.43 11.50 8.06
C VAL A 20 -14.82 11.89 8.60
N ASN A 21 -14.86 12.61 9.72
CA ASN A 21 -16.12 12.97 10.41
C ASN A 21 -16.59 14.40 10.11
N ASP A 22 -16.01 15.06 9.13
CA ASP A 22 -16.38 16.43 8.78
C ASP A 22 -17.84 16.52 8.38
N PRO A 23 -18.64 17.46 8.96
CA PRO A 23 -20.07 17.61 8.65
C PRO A 23 -20.37 17.94 7.18
N ASP A 24 -19.41 18.60 6.50
CA ASP A 24 -19.51 18.97 5.09
C ASP A 24 -18.89 17.91 4.15
N GLY A 25 -18.35 16.79 4.73
CA GLY A 25 -17.65 15.72 4.03
C GLY A 25 -18.37 14.38 4.08
N PRO A 26 -17.67 13.22 4.07
CA PRO A 26 -16.23 13.05 4.42
C PRO A 26 -15.25 13.49 3.32
N TYR A 27 -14.17 14.13 3.74
CA TYR A 27 -13.04 14.50 2.85
C TYR A 27 -11.96 13.41 2.79
N LEU A 28 -11.93 12.53 3.78
CA LEU A 28 -10.99 11.43 3.89
C LEU A 28 -11.72 10.13 4.26
N VAL A 29 -11.08 8.99 3.97
CA VAL A 29 -11.56 7.66 4.37
C VAL A 29 -10.59 7.00 5.35
N ASN A 30 -11.12 6.18 6.26
CA ASN A 30 -10.33 5.42 7.22
C ASN A 30 -9.62 4.23 6.58
N PRO A 31 -8.43 3.83 7.08
CA PRO A 31 -7.88 2.52 6.81
C PRO A 31 -8.69 1.43 7.54
N THR A 32 -8.86 0.29 6.90
CA THR A 32 -9.05 -1.00 7.57
C THR A 32 -7.67 -1.62 7.71
N VAL A 33 -7.13 -1.66 8.93
CA VAL A 33 -5.81 -2.22 9.16
C VAL A 33 -5.90 -3.73 9.28
N VAL A 34 -5.11 -4.39 8.46
CA VAL A 34 -4.98 -5.83 8.45
C VAL A 34 -3.69 -6.19 9.18
N ASP A 35 -3.81 -6.74 10.39
CA ASP A 35 -2.65 -7.30 11.09
C ASP A 35 -2.24 -8.61 10.42
N ALA A 36 -1.20 -8.52 9.62
CA ALA A 36 -0.65 -9.63 8.84
C ALA A 36 0.70 -10.11 9.38
N ARG A 37 1.04 -9.80 10.64
CA ARG A 37 2.28 -10.25 11.28
C ARG A 37 2.39 -11.77 11.30
N THR A 38 3.59 -12.26 11.10
CA THR A 38 3.95 -13.67 11.16
C THR A 38 4.82 -13.93 12.38
N GLU A 39 4.97 -15.20 12.78
CA GLU A 39 5.96 -15.58 13.80
C GLU A 39 7.37 -15.11 13.41
N ILE A 40 7.70 -15.15 12.11
CA ILE A 40 8.99 -14.70 11.59
C ILE A 40 9.15 -13.20 11.77
N THR A 41 8.16 -12.40 11.38
CA THR A 41 8.22 -10.94 11.50
C THR A 41 8.20 -10.50 12.97
N THR A 42 7.40 -11.15 13.81
CA THR A 42 7.33 -10.88 15.25
C THR A 42 8.65 -11.21 15.96
N LYS A 43 9.26 -12.36 15.64
CA LYS A 43 10.55 -12.74 16.19
C LYS A 43 11.66 -11.78 15.76
N LEU A 44 11.62 -11.31 14.51
CA LEU A 44 12.56 -10.33 14.01
C LEU A 44 12.51 -9.03 14.82
N LEU A 45 11.31 -8.52 15.03
CA LEU A 45 11.10 -7.30 15.79
C LEU A 45 11.55 -7.46 17.25
N ALA A 46 11.34 -8.64 17.85
CA ALA A 46 11.79 -8.94 19.22
C ALA A 46 13.31 -9.08 19.32
N ASP A 47 13.97 -9.75 18.37
CA ASP A 47 15.40 -10.03 18.41
C ASP A 47 16.27 -8.79 18.15
N LYS A 48 15.77 -7.82 17.38
CA LYS A 48 16.53 -6.61 16.99
C LYS A 48 16.12 -5.34 17.75
N GLY A 49 15.06 -5.40 18.54
CA GLY A 49 14.59 -4.29 19.37
C GLY A 49 14.20 -3.05 18.55
N TYR A 50 12.93 -2.82 18.33
CA TYR A 50 12.41 -1.56 17.78
C TYR A 50 12.92 -0.33 18.54
N SER A 51 13.34 -0.52 19.80
CA SER A 51 13.83 0.51 20.71
C SER A 51 15.21 1.09 20.36
N VAL A 52 15.99 0.43 19.50
CA VAL A 52 17.34 0.89 19.13
C VAL A 52 17.30 1.92 18.00
N MET A 53 16.19 2.02 17.28
CA MET A 53 16.09 2.78 16.02
C MET A 53 15.52 4.20 16.14
N VAL A 54 15.25 4.67 17.36
CA VAL A 54 14.62 6.00 17.58
C VAL A 54 15.61 7.03 18.16
N GLN A 55 16.88 6.72 18.34
CA GLN A 55 17.76 7.54 19.17
C GLN A 55 19.00 8.17 18.53
N ASP A 56 19.24 8.15 17.23
CA ASP A 56 20.40 8.88 16.69
C ASP A 56 20.12 9.55 15.33
N ASP A 57 20.67 10.78 15.20
CA ASP A 57 20.54 11.69 14.05
C ASP A 57 21.26 11.26 12.76
N ASP A 58 21.76 10.02 12.66
CA ASP A 58 22.43 9.43 11.48
C ASP A 58 21.51 8.44 10.73
N GLU A 59 20.27 8.84 10.46
CA GLU A 59 19.19 8.00 9.92
C GLU A 59 19.55 7.29 8.58
N GLU A 60 20.32 7.89 7.68
CA GLU A 60 20.60 7.32 6.36
C GLU A 60 21.61 6.15 6.38
N GLU A 61 22.60 6.16 7.26
CA GLU A 61 23.60 5.07 7.36
C GLU A 61 23.03 3.85 8.09
N GLU A 62 22.22 4.05 9.12
CA GLU A 62 21.57 2.97 9.86
C GLU A 62 20.44 2.30 9.05
N GLU A 63 19.63 3.05 8.30
CA GLU A 63 18.66 2.48 7.35
C GLU A 63 19.34 1.60 6.30
N THR A 64 20.50 2.02 5.79
CA THR A 64 21.25 1.26 4.78
C THR A 64 21.86 -0.02 5.37
N TYR A 65 22.37 0.02 6.59
CA TYR A 65 22.92 -1.14 7.27
C TYR A 65 21.81 -2.14 7.66
N PHE A 66 20.72 -1.65 8.20
CA PHE A 66 19.55 -2.44 8.52
C PHE A 66 18.95 -3.10 7.28
N ALA A 67 18.80 -2.39 6.18
CA ALA A 67 18.32 -2.94 4.92
C ALA A 67 19.17 -4.11 4.42
N ARG A 68 20.50 -4.00 4.49
CA ARG A 68 21.41 -5.08 4.09
C ARG A 68 21.32 -6.33 4.96
N ASP A 69 21.23 -6.14 6.27
CA ASP A 69 21.17 -7.25 7.23
C ASP A 69 19.78 -7.92 7.20
N PHE A 70 18.75 -7.09 7.00
CA PHE A 70 17.38 -7.51 6.82
C PHE A 70 17.21 -8.35 5.55
N GLU A 71 17.75 -7.90 4.41
CA GLU A 71 17.74 -8.66 3.16
C GLU A 71 18.38 -10.03 3.28
N LYS A 72 19.49 -10.15 4.02
CA LYS A 72 20.20 -11.41 4.18
C LYS A 72 19.47 -12.44 5.04
N LYS A 73 18.73 -11.99 6.03
CA LYS A 73 18.14 -12.85 7.07
C LYS A 73 16.65 -13.15 6.87
N PHE A 74 15.93 -12.27 6.16
CA PHE A 74 14.48 -12.27 6.19
C PHE A 74 13.78 -12.58 4.86
N PHE A 75 14.45 -12.41 3.73
CA PHE A 75 13.79 -12.63 2.47
C PHE A 75 14.20 -13.94 1.83
N SER A 76 13.87 -15.04 2.50
CA SER A 76 13.71 -16.32 1.80
C SER A 76 12.57 -16.20 0.79
N ASP A 77 12.62 -16.99 -0.25
CA ASP A 77 11.56 -17.04 -1.26
C ASP A 77 10.21 -17.41 -0.62
N GLU A 78 10.22 -18.25 0.41
CA GLU A 78 9.03 -18.67 1.14
C GLU A 78 8.39 -17.50 1.90
N THR A 79 9.20 -16.70 2.62
CA THR A 79 8.70 -15.52 3.35
C THR A 79 8.09 -14.51 2.38
N ASN A 80 8.77 -14.19 1.30
CA ASN A 80 8.27 -13.26 0.29
C ASN A 80 6.98 -13.77 -0.36
N MET A 81 6.91 -15.07 -0.69
CA MET A 81 5.71 -15.67 -1.24
C MET A 81 4.54 -15.62 -0.27
N MET A 82 4.80 -15.80 1.03
CA MET A 82 3.78 -15.69 2.07
C MET A 82 3.22 -14.26 2.17
N LEU A 83 4.10 -13.23 2.18
CA LEU A 83 3.69 -11.83 2.17
C LEU A 83 2.79 -11.53 0.96
N VAL A 84 3.24 -11.93 -0.23
CA VAL A 84 2.50 -11.74 -1.49
C VAL A 84 1.17 -12.48 -1.46
N LYS A 85 1.15 -13.75 -1.05
CA LYS A 85 -0.08 -14.54 -0.96
C LYS A 85 -1.08 -13.90 0.00
N THR A 86 -0.66 -13.52 1.19
CA THR A 86 -1.53 -12.88 2.19
C THR A 86 -2.11 -11.58 1.66
N PHE A 87 -1.29 -10.74 1.04
CA PHE A 87 -1.74 -9.50 0.42
C PHE A 87 -2.78 -9.77 -0.69
N MET A 88 -2.46 -10.61 -1.66
CA MET A 88 -3.29 -10.87 -2.83
C MET A 88 -4.64 -11.53 -2.51
N ASP A 89 -4.63 -12.50 -1.58
CA ASP A 89 -5.85 -13.21 -1.19
C ASP A 89 -6.83 -12.31 -0.43
N ASN A 90 -6.32 -11.30 0.27
CA ASN A 90 -7.11 -10.43 1.14
C ASN A 90 -7.27 -9.00 0.61
N ALA A 91 -6.66 -8.64 -0.51
CA ALA A 91 -6.77 -7.31 -1.10
C ALA A 91 -8.22 -6.94 -1.42
N MET A 92 -8.58 -5.68 -1.14
CA MET A 92 -9.83 -5.10 -1.61
C MET A 92 -9.92 -5.20 -3.13
N ARG A 93 -11.12 -5.47 -3.60
CA ARG A 93 -11.41 -5.59 -5.03
C ARG A 93 -11.95 -4.27 -5.58
N ASP A 94 -11.63 -4.01 -6.83
CA ASP A 94 -12.25 -2.96 -7.61
C ASP A 94 -13.78 -3.23 -7.68
N PRO A 95 -14.61 -2.29 -7.24
CA PRO A 95 -16.06 -2.54 -7.14
C PRO A 95 -16.76 -2.70 -8.50
N ILE A 96 -16.12 -2.25 -9.59
CA ILE A 96 -16.68 -2.33 -10.94
C ILE A 96 -16.25 -3.63 -11.63
N THR A 97 -14.96 -3.96 -11.54
CA THR A 97 -14.38 -5.06 -12.32
C THR A 97 -14.21 -6.35 -11.55
N GLY A 98 -14.19 -6.30 -10.20
CA GLY A 98 -13.86 -7.43 -9.34
C GLY A 98 -12.37 -7.80 -9.34
N GLU A 99 -11.54 -7.11 -10.11
CA GLU A 99 -10.09 -7.25 -10.12
C GLU A 99 -9.49 -6.82 -8.77
N VAL A 100 -8.24 -7.16 -8.52
CA VAL A 100 -7.53 -6.59 -7.37
C VAL A 100 -7.55 -5.07 -7.47
N GLY A 101 -8.01 -4.39 -6.43
CA GLY A 101 -8.03 -2.94 -6.36
C GLY A 101 -6.62 -2.36 -6.42
N LYS A 102 -6.48 -1.17 -6.99
CA LYS A 102 -5.17 -0.50 -7.08
C LYS A 102 -4.49 -0.42 -5.73
N GLY A 103 -3.19 -0.61 -5.73
CA GLY A 103 -2.42 -0.59 -4.49
C GLY A 103 -0.96 -0.20 -4.67
N ILE A 104 -0.35 0.11 -3.54
CA ILE A 104 1.09 0.41 -3.44
C ILE A 104 1.70 -0.53 -2.40
N VAL A 105 2.82 -1.16 -2.74
CA VAL A 105 3.59 -2.01 -1.84
C VAL A 105 4.94 -1.37 -1.57
N PHE A 106 5.24 -1.14 -0.30
CA PHE A 106 6.49 -0.53 0.16
C PHE A 106 7.47 -1.61 0.62
N CYS A 107 8.64 -1.66 -0.01
CA CYS A 107 9.69 -2.64 0.20
C CYS A 107 10.92 -2.02 0.86
N VAL A 108 11.76 -2.86 1.47
CA VAL A 108 12.99 -2.44 2.16
C VAL A 108 14.03 -1.87 1.18
N SER A 109 14.16 -2.48 0.00
CA SER A 109 15.18 -2.13 -0.98
C SER A 109 14.69 -2.34 -2.40
N ARG A 110 15.45 -1.81 -3.38
CA ARG A 110 15.18 -2.02 -4.81
C ARG A 110 15.21 -3.50 -5.20
N LYS A 111 16.15 -4.26 -4.63
CA LYS A 111 16.26 -5.70 -4.87
C LYS A 111 15.05 -6.45 -4.32
N HIS A 112 14.61 -6.10 -3.12
CA HIS A 112 13.38 -6.63 -2.53
C HIS A 112 12.17 -6.25 -3.39
N ALA A 113 12.07 -4.99 -3.82
CA ALA A 113 10.99 -4.52 -4.69
C ALA A 113 10.92 -5.30 -6.02
N ALA A 114 12.08 -5.56 -6.65
CA ALA A 114 12.15 -6.38 -7.85
C ALA A 114 11.63 -7.81 -7.62
N LYS A 115 12.03 -8.43 -6.49
CA LYS A 115 11.58 -9.78 -6.13
C LYS A 115 10.08 -9.81 -5.85
N ILE A 116 9.56 -8.88 -5.08
CA ILE A 116 8.12 -8.78 -4.78
C ILE A 116 7.32 -8.53 -6.06
N THR A 117 7.80 -7.67 -6.96
CA THR A 117 7.16 -7.43 -8.26
C THR A 117 7.05 -8.73 -9.06
N GLN A 118 8.14 -9.51 -9.15
CA GLN A 118 8.13 -10.80 -9.82
C GLN A 118 7.11 -11.76 -9.21
N LEU A 119 7.10 -11.88 -7.87
CA LEU A 119 6.20 -12.79 -7.17
C LEU A 119 4.73 -12.38 -7.29
N LEU A 120 4.43 -11.07 -7.25
CA LEU A 120 3.09 -10.55 -7.50
C LEU A 120 2.60 -10.91 -8.91
N ASN A 121 3.45 -10.75 -9.93
CA ASN A 121 3.10 -11.12 -11.30
C ASN A 121 2.86 -12.62 -11.44
N VAL A 122 3.73 -13.46 -10.88
CA VAL A 122 3.55 -14.93 -10.88
C VAL A 122 2.27 -15.35 -10.17
N TYR A 123 1.96 -14.71 -9.04
CA TYR A 123 0.75 -15.03 -8.29
C TYR A 123 -0.51 -14.54 -9.01
N ALA A 124 -0.46 -13.35 -9.60
CA ALA A 124 -1.55 -12.81 -10.41
C ALA A 124 -1.86 -13.68 -11.64
N ASP A 125 -0.83 -14.23 -12.31
CA ASP A 125 -1.03 -15.14 -13.44
C ASP A 125 -1.73 -16.44 -13.02
N LYS A 126 -1.46 -16.94 -11.81
CA LYS A 126 -2.18 -18.09 -11.23
C LYS A 126 -3.64 -17.77 -10.88
N MET A 127 -3.90 -16.58 -10.34
CA MET A 127 -5.25 -16.15 -9.96
C MET A 127 -6.11 -15.73 -11.15
N PHE A 128 -5.50 -15.16 -12.18
CA PHE A 128 -6.15 -14.56 -13.34
C PHE A 128 -5.38 -14.95 -14.62
N PRO A 129 -5.46 -16.23 -15.05
CA PRO A 129 -4.72 -16.70 -16.21
C PRO A 129 -4.97 -15.84 -17.45
N GLU A 130 -3.91 -15.55 -18.21
CA GLU A 130 -3.95 -14.81 -19.47
C GLU A 130 -4.43 -13.34 -19.39
N MET A 131 -4.59 -12.78 -18.17
CA MET A 131 -5.14 -11.45 -18.03
C MET A 131 -4.08 -10.36 -18.03
N TYR A 132 -2.99 -10.56 -17.30
CA TYR A 132 -2.00 -9.50 -17.03
C TYR A 132 -0.65 -9.69 -17.73
N TYR A 133 -0.23 -10.92 -18.04
CA TYR A 133 1.04 -11.24 -18.73
C TYR A 133 2.27 -10.56 -18.15
N SER A 134 2.47 -10.65 -16.83
CA SER A 134 3.56 -9.99 -16.09
C SER A 134 3.46 -8.46 -15.96
N ASP A 135 2.31 -7.88 -16.26
CA ASP A 135 2.06 -6.44 -16.14
C ASP A 135 1.18 -6.09 -14.92
N PHE A 136 0.82 -7.08 -14.08
CA PHE A 136 -0.03 -6.86 -12.91
C PHE A 136 0.63 -5.94 -11.88
N ALA A 137 1.92 -6.15 -11.63
CA ALA A 137 2.73 -5.35 -10.72
C ALA A 137 3.93 -4.76 -11.45
N MET A 138 4.28 -3.52 -11.12
CA MET A 138 5.44 -2.82 -11.66
C MET A 138 6.27 -2.21 -10.55
N GLN A 139 7.59 -2.41 -10.60
CA GLN A 139 8.51 -1.70 -9.74
C GLN A 139 8.65 -0.25 -10.22
N ILE A 140 8.42 0.70 -9.32
CA ILE A 140 8.62 2.13 -9.58
C ILE A 140 9.50 2.70 -8.47
N THR A 141 10.78 2.87 -8.80
CA THR A 141 11.82 3.39 -7.90
C THR A 141 12.56 4.54 -8.59
N SER A 142 13.20 5.41 -7.81
CA SER A 142 13.81 6.65 -8.32
C SER A 142 14.93 6.46 -9.33
N ASP A 143 15.50 5.28 -9.43
CA ASP A 143 16.56 4.90 -10.37
C ASP A 143 16.02 4.44 -11.73
N ILE A 144 14.73 4.19 -11.85
CA ILE A 144 14.09 3.75 -13.09
C ILE A 144 13.87 4.97 -13.99
N GLN A 145 14.41 4.92 -15.19
CA GLN A 145 14.17 5.97 -16.18
C GLN A 145 12.68 6.06 -16.52
N GLY A 146 12.13 7.28 -16.44
CA GLY A 146 10.69 7.50 -16.70
C GLY A 146 9.77 7.16 -15.52
N ALA A 147 10.32 6.95 -14.31
CA ALA A 147 9.52 6.61 -13.13
C ALA A 147 8.38 7.61 -12.85
N GLN A 148 8.58 8.90 -13.14
CA GLN A 148 7.52 9.91 -13.01
C GLN A 148 6.38 9.69 -14.00
N ASP A 149 6.70 9.34 -15.25
CA ASP A 149 5.68 9.04 -16.26
C ASP A 149 4.89 7.78 -15.88
N TYR A 150 5.55 6.79 -15.29
CA TYR A 150 4.88 5.60 -14.78
C TYR A 150 3.93 5.92 -13.63
N THR A 151 4.29 6.82 -12.72
CA THR A 151 3.37 7.25 -11.65
C THR A 151 2.15 7.98 -12.21
N ILE A 152 2.32 8.86 -13.18
CA ILE A 152 1.22 9.56 -13.85
C ILE A 152 0.31 8.57 -14.59
N ASN A 153 0.89 7.62 -15.33
CA ASN A 153 0.12 6.61 -16.04
C ASN A 153 -0.63 5.67 -15.08
N PHE A 154 -0.04 5.35 -13.93
CA PHE A 154 -0.71 4.57 -12.90
C PHE A 154 -1.90 5.34 -12.29
N GLN A 155 -1.71 6.62 -11.97
CA GLN A 155 -2.78 7.49 -11.49
C GLN A 155 -3.96 7.53 -12.48
N ASN A 156 -3.66 7.66 -13.76
CA ASN A 156 -4.65 7.80 -14.84
C ASN A 156 -5.21 6.47 -15.37
N ASN A 157 -4.92 5.34 -14.74
CA ASN A 157 -5.34 4.01 -15.19
C ASN A 157 -4.91 3.67 -16.63
N ASN A 158 -3.68 4.05 -17.01
CA ASN A 158 -3.11 3.79 -18.33
C ASN A 158 -1.86 2.90 -18.32
N LEU A 159 -1.33 2.56 -17.12
CA LEU A 159 -0.05 1.86 -17.02
C LEU A 159 -0.18 0.43 -17.57
N SER A 160 0.68 0.08 -18.52
CA SER A 160 0.73 -1.21 -19.23
C SER A 160 -0.54 -1.55 -20.03
N GLY A 161 -1.36 -0.56 -20.38
CA GLY A 161 -2.63 -0.76 -21.07
C GLY A 161 -3.79 -1.06 -20.12
N ASN A 162 -4.93 -1.47 -20.67
CA ASN A 162 -6.17 -1.66 -19.93
C ASN A 162 -6.64 -3.11 -19.93
N THR A 163 -7.20 -3.57 -18.82
CA THR A 163 -7.91 -4.86 -18.71
C THR A 163 -9.40 -4.70 -18.98
N LYS A 164 -9.99 -3.58 -18.55
CA LYS A 164 -11.38 -3.21 -18.80
C LYS A 164 -11.46 -1.77 -19.28
N PHE A 165 -12.36 -1.57 -20.23
CA PHE A 165 -12.71 -0.26 -20.74
C PHE A 165 -14.25 -0.17 -20.83
N LEU A 166 -14.83 0.62 -19.93
CA LEU A 166 -16.27 0.89 -19.88
C LEU A 166 -16.52 2.38 -20.10
N GLU A 167 -17.73 2.74 -20.46
CA GLU A 167 -18.08 4.15 -20.56
C GLU A 167 -17.98 4.83 -19.19
N GLY A 168 -17.08 5.81 -19.08
CA GLY A 168 -16.78 6.51 -17.82
C GLY A 168 -15.79 5.82 -16.89
N TYR A 169 -15.33 4.59 -17.19
CA TYR A 169 -14.37 3.86 -16.35
C TYR A 169 -13.39 3.02 -17.17
N LYS A 170 -12.14 3.00 -16.74
CA LYS A 170 -11.12 2.08 -17.25
C LYS A 170 -10.22 1.58 -16.12
N SER A 171 -9.80 0.33 -16.19
CA SER A 171 -8.79 -0.24 -15.31
C SER A 171 -7.50 -0.56 -16.06
N SER A 172 -6.34 -0.19 -15.50
CA SER A 172 -5.04 -0.55 -16.08
C SER A 172 -4.67 -1.99 -15.78
N LYS A 173 -3.80 -2.58 -16.60
CA LYS A 173 -3.19 -3.89 -16.32
C LYS A 173 -2.35 -3.82 -15.04
N THR A 174 -1.53 -2.77 -14.88
CA THR A 174 -0.77 -2.60 -13.65
C THR A 174 -1.70 -2.15 -12.52
N ARG A 175 -1.95 -3.08 -11.61
CA ARG A 175 -2.79 -2.86 -10.43
C ARG A 175 -1.97 -2.50 -9.19
N ILE A 176 -0.72 -2.96 -9.11
CA ILE A 176 0.15 -2.75 -7.94
C ILE A 176 1.44 -2.08 -8.36
N CYS A 177 1.73 -0.93 -7.76
CA CYS A 177 3.05 -0.32 -7.80
C CYS A 177 3.88 -0.80 -6.61
N VAL A 178 5.09 -1.27 -6.88
CA VAL A 178 6.05 -1.72 -5.86
C VAL A 178 7.19 -0.71 -5.79
N THR A 179 7.41 -0.16 -4.62
CA THR A 179 8.38 0.92 -4.42
C THR A 179 9.18 0.77 -3.12
N VAL A 180 10.20 1.57 -2.94
CA VAL A 180 10.96 1.68 -1.69
C VAL A 180 10.54 2.95 -0.93
N GLY A 181 10.81 4.12 -1.46
CA GLY A 181 10.47 5.42 -0.88
C GLY A 181 9.78 6.37 -1.87
N MET A 182 9.72 6.01 -3.13
CA MET A 182 8.97 6.77 -4.12
C MET A 182 7.47 6.68 -3.84
N MET A 183 6.69 7.66 -4.27
CA MET A 183 5.25 7.75 -3.99
C MET A 183 4.90 8.09 -2.53
N THR A 184 5.88 8.39 -1.66
CA THR A 184 5.60 8.89 -0.31
C THR A 184 5.23 10.37 -0.33
N THR A 185 5.85 11.16 -1.20
CA THR A 185 5.61 12.60 -1.32
C THR A 185 5.13 12.97 -2.72
N GLY A 186 4.22 13.95 -2.82
CA GLY A 186 3.80 14.56 -4.09
C GLY A 186 2.99 13.67 -5.04
N TYR A 187 2.69 12.43 -4.68
CA TYR A 187 1.88 11.52 -5.49
C TYR A 187 0.43 11.50 -4.99
N ASP A 188 -0.51 11.79 -5.85
CA ASP A 188 -1.94 11.82 -5.54
C ASP A 188 -2.72 10.84 -6.45
N CYS A 189 -3.14 9.73 -5.89
CA CYS A 189 -3.92 8.70 -6.57
C CYS A 189 -5.12 8.33 -5.70
N GLU A 190 -6.28 8.86 -6.03
CA GLU A 190 -7.46 8.82 -5.17
C GLU A 190 -8.08 7.42 -5.06
N ASP A 191 -7.94 6.61 -6.11
CA ASP A 191 -8.54 5.27 -6.22
C ASP A 191 -7.68 4.14 -5.63
N ILE A 192 -6.70 4.46 -4.78
CA ILE A 192 -5.92 3.45 -4.03
C ILE A 192 -6.82 2.74 -3.01
N LEU A 193 -6.91 1.43 -3.14
CA LEU A 193 -7.68 0.54 -2.25
C LEU A 193 -6.80 -0.31 -1.33
N ASN A 194 -5.52 -0.50 -1.66
CA ASN A 194 -4.64 -1.38 -0.92
C ASN A 194 -3.26 -0.76 -0.71
N ILE A 195 -2.75 -0.81 0.51
CA ILE A 195 -1.37 -0.45 0.84
C ILE A 195 -0.73 -1.63 1.56
N GLY A 196 0.44 -2.08 1.09
CA GLY A 196 1.21 -3.15 1.71
C GLY A 196 2.50 -2.61 2.34
N LEU A 197 2.65 -2.74 3.65
CA LEU A 197 3.88 -2.44 4.38
C LEU A 197 4.73 -3.71 4.46
N PHE A 198 5.49 -3.99 3.39
CA PHE A 198 6.40 -5.13 3.30
C PHE A 198 7.78 -4.79 3.88
N ARG A 199 7.81 -3.79 4.72
CA ARG A 199 8.98 -3.36 5.50
C ARG A 199 8.56 -2.80 6.85
N PRO A 200 9.43 -2.82 7.86
CA PRO A 200 9.27 -1.95 9.01
C PRO A 200 9.45 -0.49 8.57
N ILE A 201 8.71 0.39 9.22
CA ILE A 201 8.81 1.84 9.05
C ILE A 201 9.47 2.40 10.32
N PHE A 202 10.42 3.31 10.15
CA PHE A 202 11.20 3.85 11.28
C PHE A 202 10.86 5.30 11.58
N SER A 203 10.38 6.03 10.58
CA SER A 203 10.03 7.44 10.71
C SER A 203 8.52 7.62 10.88
N PRO A 204 8.05 8.35 11.93
CA PRO A 204 6.64 8.71 12.06
C PRO A 204 6.12 9.50 10.85
N THR A 205 6.98 10.35 10.27
CA THR A 205 6.64 11.14 9.09
C THR A 205 6.39 10.23 7.88
N ASP A 206 7.25 9.24 7.65
CA ASP A 206 7.08 8.27 6.57
C ASP A 206 5.80 7.45 6.76
N PHE A 207 5.54 6.99 7.99
CA PHE A 207 4.33 6.25 8.30
C PHE A 207 3.05 7.05 7.96
N ILE A 208 2.99 8.32 8.39
CA ILE A 208 1.87 9.22 8.09
C ILE A 208 1.73 9.45 6.58
N GLN A 209 2.83 9.69 5.87
CA GLN A 209 2.82 9.91 4.44
C GLN A 209 2.36 8.68 3.66
N ILE A 210 2.83 7.49 4.02
CA ILE A 210 2.42 6.22 3.40
C ILE A 210 0.94 5.95 3.65
N LYS A 211 0.49 6.03 4.90
CA LYS A 211 -0.91 5.86 5.28
C LYS A 211 -1.82 6.85 4.53
N GLY A 212 -1.37 8.10 4.42
CA GLY A 212 -2.07 9.16 3.70
C GLY A 212 -2.35 8.88 2.23
N ARG A 213 -1.61 7.94 1.59
CA ARG A 213 -1.87 7.57 0.18
C ARG A 213 -3.21 6.87 -0.03
N GLY A 214 -3.74 6.21 0.98
CA GLY A 214 -5.02 5.53 0.91
C GLY A 214 -6.21 6.38 1.36
N THR A 215 -6.00 7.48 2.05
CA THR A 215 -7.07 8.23 2.73
C THR A 215 -7.96 9.08 1.82
N ARG A 216 -7.58 9.28 0.56
CA ARG A 216 -8.38 10.08 -0.39
C ARG A 216 -9.75 9.46 -0.64
N THR A 217 -10.78 10.29 -0.69
CA THR A 217 -12.10 9.90 -1.17
C THR A 217 -12.08 9.72 -2.68
N PHE A 218 -12.88 8.79 -3.17
CA PHE A 218 -13.04 8.55 -4.60
C PHE A 218 -14.42 7.93 -4.86
N THR A 219 -14.97 8.15 -6.04
CA THR A 219 -16.19 7.47 -6.47
C THR A 219 -15.93 6.77 -7.81
N PHE A 220 -16.07 5.45 -7.81
CA PHE A 220 -15.97 4.63 -9.01
C PHE A 220 -17.28 4.76 -9.80
N ASN A 221 -17.20 5.34 -10.99
CA ASN A 221 -18.37 5.59 -11.84
C ASN A 221 -18.22 4.91 -13.19
N TYR A 222 -19.29 4.31 -13.68
CA TYR A 222 -19.37 3.84 -15.06
C TYR A 222 -20.82 3.91 -15.57
N LYS A 223 -20.99 3.79 -16.89
CA LYS A 223 -22.31 3.84 -17.54
C LYS A 223 -22.54 2.56 -18.33
N THR A 224 -23.77 2.09 -18.29
CA THR A 224 -24.26 0.99 -19.14
C THR A 224 -25.39 1.46 -20.03
N ARG A 225 -25.56 0.80 -21.18
CA ARG A 225 -26.74 1.05 -22.03
C ARG A 225 -27.92 0.22 -21.54
N ALA A 226 -29.04 0.90 -21.22
CA ALA A 226 -30.29 0.26 -20.85
C ALA A 226 -31.47 1.01 -21.47
N ASN A 227 -32.44 0.29 -22.04
CA ASN A 227 -33.74 0.82 -22.52
C ASN A 227 -33.68 2.11 -23.35
N GLY A 228 -32.67 2.23 -24.23
CA GLY A 228 -32.52 3.37 -25.13
C GLY A 228 -31.79 4.58 -24.55
N GLY A 229 -31.26 4.49 -23.31
CA GLY A 229 -30.47 5.52 -22.64
C GLY A 229 -29.20 4.99 -21.99
N TRP A 230 -28.53 5.85 -21.24
CA TRP A 230 -27.41 5.50 -20.37
C TRP A 230 -27.88 5.44 -18.91
N GLU A 231 -27.53 4.36 -18.23
CA GLU A 231 -27.69 4.19 -16.77
C GLU A 231 -26.34 4.40 -16.10
N GLU A 232 -26.27 5.29 -15.11
CA GLU A 232 -25.08 5.58 -14.33
C GLU A 232 -25.02 4.68 -13.10
N HIS A 233 -23.83 4.16 -12.83
CA HIS A 233 -23.54 3.35 -11.63
C HIS A 233 -22.39 4.01 -10.87
N SER A 234 -22.56 4.17 -9.55
CA SER A 234 -21.62 4.87 -8.68
C SER A 234 -21.33 4.06 -7.42
N TYR A 235 -20.06 3.87 -7.11
CA TYR A 235 -19.58 3.16 -5.93
C TYR A 235 -18.58 4.05 -5.19
N PRO A 236 -18.99 4.70 -4.08
CA PRO A 236 -18.07 5.51 -3.28
C PRO A 236 -17.04 4.60 -2.59
N LYS A 237 -15.80 5.03 -2.58
CA LYS A 237 -14.75 4.45 -1.76
C LYS A 237 -15.03 4.80 -0.31
N THR A 238 -15.28 3.80 0.53
CA THR A 238 -15.59 3.99 1.96
C THR A 238 -14.40 3.78 2.88
N ASN A 239 -13.40 3.01 2.43
CA ASN A 239 -12.17 2.71 3.16
C ASN A 239 -11.09 2.23 2.19
N PHE A 240 -9.90 1.91 2.74
CA PHE A 240 -8.83 1.18 2.06
C PHE A 240 -8.19 0.19 3.03
N LYS A 241 -7.57 -0.87 2.54
CA LYS A 241 -6.84 -1.84 3.37
C LYS A 241 -5.37 -1.45 3.51
N LEU A 242 -4.88 -1.45 4.75
CA LEU A 242 -3.48 -1.26 5.11
C LEU A 242 -2.95 -2.58 5.71
N PHE A 243 -2.16 -3.30 4.94
CA PHE A 243 -1.56 -4.57 5.34
C PHE A 243 -0.27 -4.31 6.11
N ASP A 244 -0.29 -4.59 7.40
CA ASP A 244 0.86 -4.38 8.29
C ASP A 244 1.49 -5.70 8.70
N PHE A 245 2.61 -6.03 8.07
CA PHE A 245 3.35 -7.27 8.34
C PHE A 245 4.35 -7.13 9.48
N PHE A 246 4.61 -5.91 9.98
CA PHE A 246 5.67 -5.63 10.94
C PHE A 246 5.21 -4.92 12.22
N GLY A 247 3.90 -4.73 12.41
CA GLY A 247 3.36 -4.04 13.58
C GLY A 247 3.63 -2.53 13.59
N ASN A 248 3.80 -1.91 12.41
CA ASN A 248 4.04 -0.47 12.29
C ASN A 248 2.90 0.36 12.90
N CYS A 249 1.66 -0.07 12.71
CA CYS A 249 0.50 0.63 13.26
C CYS A 249 0.50 0.60 14.79
N GLU A 250 0.79 -0.56 15.39
CA GLU A 250 0.89 -0.69 16.85
C GLU A 250 2.01 0.18 17.42
N TYR A 251 3.14 0.27 16.71
CA TYR A 251 4.29 1.04 17.16
C TYR A 251 4.03 2.57 17.10
N PHE A 252 3.44 3.07 16.02
CA PHE A 252 3.23 4.51 15.84
C PHE A 252 1.92 5.04 16.44
N GLU A 253 0.97 4.17 16.73
CA GLU A 253 -0.33 4.51 17.28
C GLU A 253 -0.55 3.68 18.56
N GLU A 254 -0.22 4.23 19.73
CA GLU A 254 -0.26 3.52 21.05
C GLU A 254 -1.58 2.79 21.39
N LYS A 255 -2.65 3.05 20.66
CA LYS A 255 -3.96 2.43 20.83
C LYS A 255 -4.61 2.15 19.48
N TYR A 256 -3.85 1.51 18.58
CA TYR A 256 -4.40 1.11 17.31
C TYR A 256 -5.24 -0.15 17.48
N ASP A 257 -6.52 -0.07 17.09
CA ASP A 257 -7.38 -1.24 17.03
C ASP A 257 -7.28 -1.85 15.63
N TYR A 258 -6.82 -3.09 15.55
CA TYR A 258 -6.75 -3.81 14.28
C TYR A 258 -8.14 -4.30 13.89
N ASP A 259 -8.69 -3.77 12.81
CA ASP A 259 -10.02 -4.11 12.32
C ASP A 259 -10.11 -5.57 11.81
N GLU A 260 -9.00 -6.13 11.38
CA GLU A 260 -8.94 -7.48 10.82
C GLU A 260 -7.61 -8.17 11.15
N VAL A 261 -7.68 -9.36 11.74
CA VAL A 261 -6.52 -10.23 11.97
C VAL A 261 -6.58 -11.44 11.04
N ILE A 262 -5.60 -11.56 10.16
CA ILE A 262 -5.50 -12.67 9.21
C ILE A 262 -4.75 -13.84 9.86
N LYS A 263 -5.42 -15.00 9.92
CA LYS A 263 -4.77 -16.25 10.26
C LYS A 263 -3.95 -16.75 9.07
N LEU A 264 -2.64 -16.70 9.21
CA LEU A 264 -1.73 -17.17 8.18
C LEU A 264 -1.76 -18.71 8.09
N PRO A 265 -1.63 -19.28 6.88
CA PRO A 265 -1.47 -20.73 6.75
C PRO A 265 -0.19 -21.16 7.48
N GLN A 266 -0.31 -22.14 8.38
CA GLN A 266 0.86 -22.76 8.98
C GLN A 266 1.64 -23.46 7.86
N ILE A 267 2.92 -23.11 7.71
CA ILE A 267 3.83 -23.86 6.86
C ILE A 267 4.07 -25.16 7.61
N SER A 268 3.38 -26.24 7.22
CA SER A 268 3.74 -27.56 7.68
C SER A 268 5.16 -27.82 7.21
N ALA A 269 6.09 -27.87 8.17
CA ALA A 269 7.40 -28.43 7.95
C ALA A 269 7.18 -29.91 7.55
N SER A 270 7.07 -30.15 6.24
CA SER A 270 7.20 -31.50 5.70
C SER A 270 8.65 -31.88 5.86
N GLY A 271 8.89 -32.82 6.77
CA GLY A 271 10.18 -33.42 7.05
C GLY A 271 10.84 -34.08 5.84
#